data_8661d8d9b2b05fb9de5afa920312f824
#
_entry.id   8661d8d9b2b05fb9de5afa920312f824
#
_cell.length_a   1.000
_cell.length_b   1.000
_cell.length_c   1.000
_cell.angle_alpha   90.00
_cell.angle_beta   90.00
_cell.angle_gamma   90.00
#
_symmetry.space_group_name_H-M   'P 1'
#
loop_
_entity.id
_entity.type
_entity.pdbx_description
1 polymer ?
#
loop_
_entity_poly.entity_id
_entity_poly.type
_entity_poly.pdbx_seq_one_letter_code
_entity_poly.pdbx_strand_id
1 'polypeptide(L)'
;MKENYDCVVIGAGPAGIAAAARCKELDLDVLMIESKEKLGGIPLQCTHPGFGNFYYDENLTGTEFAEKLLDRFEKEEVDNLTEAHVSSIEYVSDMRKKVEVITPQGLFTLRTKTIIYSTGARERHRFETDIQGDRLSGIYTAGEAQTMMDIHGVMPGKKVVVIGSGDIGLIMARRFALENAEVLGVIELRPFPGGLTRNVVQCLHDFDIPLYTQKIVKEIRGKKRVEQVVTADVDDELEITQGSEQKLECDTVALATGLIPYTKLLDDMEIKVDKDSITRGPKVDGYFQTNVPGIFAAGNVLTINDYVDFAAYQGEKAAESVKTFVENDGMPSKEWIEIEKGRNVRSVVPQFVSEENDTMLYVRVKKPEPKVDVVIRETGKKIKTTSVNPGEMIRLKISEEMMAGLNQKMTLEVRR
;
A
#
# COMPACT_ATOMS: atom_id res chain seq x y z
N MET A 1 12.59 -12.15 26.52
CA MET A 1 11.49 -12.33 25.55
C MET A 1 10.55 -13.38 26.11
N LYS A 2 9.25 -13.12 26.09
CA LYS A 2 8.22 -14.08 26.48
C LYS A 2 7.99 -15.09 25.33
N GLU A 3 7.40 -16.24 25.65
CA GLU A 3 7.00 -17.22 24.60
C GLU A 3 5.56 -17.05 24.12
N ASN A 4 4.72 -16.37 24.88
CA ASN A 4 3.29 -16.20 24.61
C ASN A 4 2.90 -14.72 24.65
N TYR A 5 2.10 -14.31 23.68
CA TYR A 5 1.58 -12.96 23.53
C TYR A 5 0.08 -12.98 23.19
N ASP A 6 -0.62 -11.89 23.48
CA ASP A 6 -2.00 -11.70 22.99
C ASP A 6 -1.98 -11.39 21.48
N CYS A 7 -1.00 -10.59 21.04
CA CYS A 7 -0.84 -10.21 19.65
C CYS A 7 0.63 -10.22 19.22
N VAL A 8 0.90 -10.73 18.03
CA VAL A 8 2.15 -10.51 17.31
C VAL A 8 1.88 -9.62 16.10
N VAL A 9 2.58 -8.48 16.02
CA VAL A 9 2.53 -7.56 14.88
C VAL A 9 3.71 -7.86 13.96
N ILE A 10 3.45 -8.18 12.69
CA ILE A 10 4.48 -8.51 11.71
C ILE A 10 4.67 -7.36 10.73
N GLY A 11 5.82 -6.69 10.82
CA GLY A 11 6.20 -5.52 10.03
C GLY A 11 6.03 -4.22 10.80
N ALA A 12 7.11 -3.45 10.91
CA ALA A 12 7.20 -2.18 11.64
C ALA A 12 7.17 -0.95 10.72
N GLY A 13 6.31 -1.00 9.71
CA GLY A 13 5.89 0.20 8.97
C GLY A 13 4.81 0.98 9.75
N PRO A 14 4.29 2.09 9.21
CA PRO A 14 3.32 2.95 9.91
C PRO A 14 2.10 2.21 10.46
N ALA A 15 1.54 1.28 9.69
CA ALA A 15 0.40 0.48 10.16
C ALA A 15 0.75 -0.40 11.36
N GLY A 16 1.93 -1.07 11.32
CA GLY A 16 2.36 -1.95 12.39
C GLY A 16 2.73 -1.20 13.66
N ILE A 17 3.45 -0.08 13.55
CA ILE A 17 3.81 0.76 14.71
C ILE A 17 2.55 1.32 15.38
N ALA A 18 1.61 1.88 14.60
CA ALA A 18 0.35 2.39 15.12
C ALA A 18 -0.49 1.27 15.78
N ALA A 19 -0.51 0.08 15.16
CA ALA A 19 -1.21 -1.08 15.72
C ALA A 19 -0.59 -1.54 17.05
N ALA A 20 0.74 -1.68 17.10
CA ALA A 20 1.43 -2.18 18.28
C ALA A 20 1.32 -1.20 19.47
N ALA A 21 1.51 0.10 19.22
CA ALA A 21 1.27 1.13 20.24
C ALA A 21 -0.18 1.08 20.74
N ARG A 22 -1.16 1.00 19.81
CA ARG A 22 -2.57 0.91 20.18
C ARG A 22 -2.91 -0.36 20.96
N CYS A 23 -2.32 -1.49 20.65
CA CYS A 23 -2.46 -2.73 21.44
C CYS A 23 -2.01 -2.52 22.89
N LYS A 24 -0.88 -1.85 23.11
CA LYS A 24 -0.39 -1.57 24.48
C LYS A 24 -1.29 -0.59 25.21
N GLU A 25 -1.77 0.47 24.57
CA GLU A 25 -2.76 1.39 25.15
C GLU A 25 -4.06 0.69 25.56
N LEU A 26 -4.35 -0.46 24.96
CA LEU A 26 -5.50 -1.33 25.25
C LEU A 26 -5.14 -2.45 26.22
N ASP A 27 -4.01 -2.39 26.93
CA ASP A 27 -3.55 -3.39 27.91
C ASP A 27 -3.36 -4.80 27.33
N LEU A 28 -2.97 -4.91 26.04
CA LEU A 28 -2.63 -6.18 25.42
C LEU A 28 -1.13 -6.48 25.54
N ASP A 29 -0.79 -7.74 25.69
CA ASP A 29 0.59 -8.23 25.62
C ASP A 29 0.98 -8.39 24.15
N VAL A 30 1.79 -7.45 23.64
CA VAL A 30 2.12 -7.36 22.20
C VAL A 30 3.62 -7.45 21.96
N LEU A 31 4.00 -8.18 20.90
CA LEU A 31 5.35 -8.19 20.34
C LEU A 31 5.31 -7.71 18.89
N MET A 32 6.17 -6.76 18.52
CA MET A 32 6.39 -6.37 17.15
C MET A 32 7.65 -7.02 16.57
N ILE A 33 7.57 -7.51 15.31
CA ILE A 33 8.67 -8.17 14.62
C ILE A 33 8.96 -7.42 13.31
N GLU A 34 10.23 -7.00 13.13
CA GLU A 34 10.73 -6.31 11.94
C GLU A 34 11.97 -7.00 11.38
N SER A 35 11.97 -7.21 10.07
CA SER A 35 13.09 -7.84 9.36
C SER A 35 14.31 -6.95 9.18
N LYS A 36 14.13 -5.63 9.20
CA LYS A 36 15.20 -4.63 9.10
C LYS A 36 15.75 -4.27 10.48
N GLU A 37 16.90 -3.60 10.48
CA GLU A 37 17.54 -3.06 11.68
C GLU A 37 16.70 -1.96 12.34
N LYS A 38 15.99 -1.14 11.54
CA LYS A 38 15.25 0.05 12.00
C LYS A 38 13.75 -0.10 11.81
N LEU A 39 13.00 0.32 12.82
CA LEU A 39 11.56 0.51 12.76
C LEU A 39 11.23 1.80 11.98
N GLY A 40 10.02 1.90 11.41
CA GLY A 40 9.55 3.10 10.69
C GLY A 40 9.11 2.82 9.26
N GLY A 41 9.67 1.81 8.62
CA GLY A 41 9.32 1.39 7.25
C GLY A 41 9.70 2.41 6.18
N ILE A 42 8.91 2.48 5.11
CA ILE A 42 9.17 3.34 3.94
C ILE A 42 9.25 4.84 4.26
N PRO A 43 8.48 5.43 5.19
CA PRO A 43 8.61 6.84 5.53
C PRO A 43 10.03 7.30 5.89
N LEU A 44 10.87 6.42 6.44
CA LEU A 44 12.26 6.76 6.78
C LEU A 44 13.11 7.24 5.59
N GLN A 45 12.74 6.88 4.37
CA GLN A 45 13.41 7.32 3.14
C GLN A 45 12.67 8.47 2.42
N CYS A 46 11.54 8.94 2.96
CA CYS A 46 10.71 9.97 2.33
C CYS A 46 11.01 11.35 2.91
N THR A 47 11.93 12.07 2.29
CA THR A 47 12.37 13.41 2.74
C THR A 47 11.46 14.55 2.26
N HIS A 48 10.39 14.24 1.51
CA HIS A 48 9.42 15.20 1.00
C HIS A 48 8.20 15.35 1.94
N PRO A 49 7.49 16.49 1.92
CA PRO A 49 6.28 16.71 2.71
C PRO A 49 5.06 15.96 2.14
N GLY A 50 3.97 15.95 2.91
CA GLY A 50 2.68 15.38 2.54
C GLY A 50 2.22 14.24 3.44
N PHE A 51 2.87 14.04 4.57
CA PHE A 51 2.58 13.04 5.60
C PHE A 51 1.89 13.71 6.79
N GLY A 52 1.03 12.97 7.51
CA GLY A 52 0.43 13.44 8.76
C GLY A 52 -0.76 14.39 8.62
N ASN A 53 -1.17 14.72 7.40
CA ASN A 53 -2.25 15.69 7.15
C ASN A 53 -3.61 15.29 7.75
N PHE A 54 -3.85 14.00 7.93
CA PHE A 54 -5.10 13.47 8.48
C PHE A 54 -4.94 12.86 9.88
N TYR A 55 -3.74 12.33 10.18
CA TYR A 55 -3.49 11.62 11.42
C TYR A 55 -3.02 12.56 12.54
N TYR A 56 -2.19 13.55 12.20
CA TYR A 56 -1.66 14.54 13.13
C TYR A 56 -2.18 15.96 12.88
N ASP A 57 -2.95 16.19 11.80
CA ASP A 57 -3.35 17.53 11.34
C ASP A 57 -2.12 18.44 11.07
N GLU A 58 -1.04 17.84 10.59
CA GLU A 58 0.24 18.50 10.32
C GLU A 58 0.76 18.09 8.93
N ASN A 59 1.52 18.96 8.27
CA ASN A 59 2.16 18.65 6.99
C ASN A 59 3.64 18.31 7.22
N LEU A 60 3.90 17.04 7.53
CA LEU A 60 5.21 16.50 7.88
C LEU A 60 5.93 15.92 6.66
N THR A 61 7.24 15.75 6.78
CA THR A 61 8.00 14.81 5.94
C THR A 61 7.74 13.38 6.40
N GLY A 62 8.13 12.38 5.58
CA GLY A 62 7.99 10.98 5.96
C GLY A 62 8.80 10.62 7.21
N THR A 63 10.01 11.18 7.33
CA THR A 63 10.90 10.97 8.48
C THR A 63 10.29 11.54 9.76
N GLU A 64 9.76 12.76 9.75
CA GLU A 64 9.07 13.38 10.89
C GLU A 64 7.81 12.61 11.29
N PHE A 65 7.06 12.11 10.31
CA PHE A 65 5.89 11.26 10.59
C PHE A 65 6.31 9.94 11.27
N ALA A 66 7.36 9.30 10.77
CA ALA A 66 7.89 8.07 11.37
C ALA A 66 8.40 8.31 12.80
N GLU A 67 9.10 9.42 13.04
CA GLU A 67 9.60 9.81 14.36
C GLU A 67 8.45 9.96 15.36
N LYS A 68 7.40 10.70 15.01
CA LYS A 68 6.21 10.84 15.89
C LYS A 68 5.52 9.51 16.21
N LEU A 69 5.46 8.58 15.25
CA LEU A 69 4.92 7.24 15.50
C LEU A 69 5.83 6.43 16.43
N LEU A 70 7.15 6.54 16.25
CA LEU A 70 8.14 5.87 17.08
C LEU A 70 8.15 6.42 18.50
N ASP A 71 8.04 7.74 18.70
CA ASP A 71 7.91 8.36 20.01
C ASP A 71 6.71 7.79 20.79
N ARG A 72 5.56 7.63 20.13
CA ARG A 72 4.38 6.98 20.73
C ARG A 72 4.65 5.52 21.07
N PHE A 73 5.27 4.79 20.17
CA PHE A 73 5.62 3.38 20.34
C PHE A 73 6.58 3.16 21.53
N GLU A 74 7.62 3.99 21.65
CA GLU A 74 8.60 3.95 22.73
C GLU A 74 7.96 4.32 24.08
N LYS A 75 7.09 5.34 24.10
CA LYS A 75 6.35 5.75 25.29
C LYS A 75 5.48 4.62 25.86
N GLU A 76 4.91 3.81 24.99
CA GLU A 76 4.09 2.64 25.37
C GLU A 76 4.92 1.40 25.73
N GLU A 77 6.26 1.47 25.67
CA GLU A 77 7.19 0.39 26.02
C GLU A 77 6.84 -0.93 25.31
N VAL A 78 6.60 -0.87 23.98
CA VAL A 78 6.25 -2.04 23.19
C VAL A 78 7.45 -2.96 22.99
N ASP A 79 7.30 -4.24 23.35
CA ASP A 79 8.30 -5.26 23.05
C ASP A 79 8.51 -5.39 21.53
N ASN A 80 9.78 -5.40 21.07
CA ASN A 80 10.07 -5.56 19.64
C ASN A 80 11.32 -6.40 19.36
N LEU A 81 11.36 -6.96 18.15
CA LEU A 81 12.52 -7.65 17.58
C LEU A 81 12.82 -7.02 16.22
N THR A 82 14.01 -6.48 16.06
CA THR A 82 14.58 -6.06 14.77
C THR A 82 15.53 -7.11 14.23
N GLU A 83 15.93 -7.01 12.95
CA GLU A 83 16.73 -8.04 12.25
C GLU A 83 16.14 -9.44 12.42
N ALA A 84 14.82 -9.50 12.55
CA ALA A 84 14.03 -10.68 12.87
C ALA A 84 13.07 -11.04 11.72
N HIS A 85 13.35 -12.14 11.06
CA HIS A 85 12.57 -12.59 9.91
C HIS A 85 11.57 -13.68 10.32
N VAL A 86 10.28 -13.39 10.15
CA VAL A 86 9.25 -14.42 10.31
C VAL A 86 9.35 -15.39 9.13
N SER A 87 9.62 -16.65 9.42
CA SER A 87 9.78 -17.71 8.40
C SER A 87 8.48 -18.46 8.12
N SER A 88 7.63 -18.63 9.14
CA SER A 88 6.34 -19.31 8.99
C SER A 88 5.32 -18.84 10.01
N ILE A 89 4.04 -19.02 9.65
CA ILE A 89 2.88 -18.87 10.52
C ILE A 89 2.08 -20.17 10.45
N GLU A 90 1.90 -20.82 11.61
CA GLU A 90 1.09 -22.01 11.76
C GLU A 90 -0.20 -21.66 12.52
N TYR A 91 -1.34 -21.95 11.92
CA TYR A 91 -2.63 -21.86 12.59
C TYR A 91 -2.89 -23.14 13.39
N VAL A 92 -2.99 -23.03 14.70
CA VAL A 92 -3.22 -24.17 15.60
C VAL A 92 -4.69 -24.23 16.01
N SER A 93 -5.27 -23.08 16.34
CA SER A 93 -6.70 -22.89 16.66
C SER A 93 -7.05 -21.41 16.60
N ASP A 94 -8.34 -21.06 16.74
CA ASP A 94 -8.80 -19.67 16.76
C ASP A 94 -8.03 -18.82 17.77
N MET A 95 -7.75 -19.37 18.95
CA MET A 95 -7.04 -18.69 20.04
C MET A 95 -5.54 -19.01 20.09
N ARG A 96 -4.97 -19.69 19.10
CA ARG A 96 -3.55 -20.02 19.11
C ARG A 96 -2.94 -20.13 17.73
N LYS A 97 -1.93 -19.31 17.49
CA LYS A 97 -1.04 -19.36 16.33
C LYS A 97 0.40 -19.55 16.82
N LYS A 98 1.21 -20.19 15.99
CA LYS A 98 2.63 -20.35 16.21
C LYS A 98 3.37 -19.56 15.13
N VAL A 99 4.37 -18.80 15.52
CA VAL A 99 5.19 -17.96 14.62
C VAL A 99 6.64 -18.39 14.78
N GLU A 100 7.28 -18.77 13.68
CA GLU A 100 8.71 -19.05 13.67
C GLU A 100 9.48 -17.83 13.20
N VAL A 101 10.50 -17.45 13.96
CA VAL A 101 11.28 -16.23 13.77
C VAL A 101 12.75 -16.55 13.71
N ILE A 102 13.43 -16.15 12.66
CA ILE A 102 14.88 -16.25 12.48
C ILE A 102 15.50 -14.89 12.84
N THR A 103 16.48 -14.91 13.73
CA THR A 103 17.25 -13.74 14.13
C THR A 103 18.75 -14.07 14.05
N PRO A 104 19.66 -13.10 14.20
CA PRO A 104 21.10 -13.36 14.30
C PRO A 104 21.46 -14.29 15.47
N GLN A 105 20.62 -14.38 16.51
CA GLN A 105 20.83 -15.23 17.69
C GLN A 105 20.30 -16.64 17.51
N GLY A 106 19.54 -16.92 16.47
CA GLY A 106 18.99 -18.24 16.15
C GLY A 106 17.52 -18.26 15.77
N LEU A 107 16.95 -19.46 15.76
CA LEU A 107 15.56 -19.71 15.48
C LEU A 107 14.75 -19.74 16.78
N PHE A 108 13.66 -19.00 16.81
CA PHE A 108 12.71 -18.94 17.93
C PHE A 108 11.31 -19.30 17.48
N THR A 109 10.55 -19.92 18.38
CA THR A 109 9.13 -20.19 18.20
C THR A 109 8.33 -19.40 19.21
N LEU A 110 7.41 -18.58 18.73
CA LEU A 110 6.48 -17.80 19.54
C LEU A 110 5.08 -18.33 19.41
N ARG A 111 4.27 -18.14 20.45
CA ARG A 111 2.82 -18.42 20.45
C ARG A 111 2.06 -17.15 20.65
N THR A 112 0.95 -16.99 19.94
CA THR A 112 0.12 -15.81 20.07
C THR A 112 -1.35 -16.17 19.85
N LYS A 113 -2.25 -15.39 20.46
CA LYS A 113 -3.70 -15.51 20.22
C LYS A 113 -4.06 -14.91 18.85
N THR A 114 -3.43 -13.79 18.49
CA THR A 114 -3.74 -13.05 17.27
C THR A 114 -2.49 -12.59 16.55
N ILE A 115 -2.63 -12.27 15.25
CA ILE A 115 -1.59 -11.68 14.42
C ILE A 115 -2.17 -10.46 13.72
N ILE A 116 -1.44 -9.33 13.76
CA ILE A 116 -1.66 -8.20 12.85
C ILE A 116 -0.59 -8.26 11.76
N TYR A 117 -1.01 -8.56 10.55
CA TYR A 117 -0.15 -8.67 9.39
C TYR A 117 -0.03 -7.31 8.68
N SER A 118 1.12 -6.65 8.79
CA SER A 118 1.37 -5.27 8.32
C SER A 118 2.68 -5.14 7.52
N THR A 119 3.00 -6.18 6.74
CA THR A 119 4.23 -6.31 5.97
C THR A 119 4.34 -5.36 4.78
N GLY A 120 3.29 -4.58 4.52
CA GLY A 120 3.25 -3.60 3.44
C GLY A 120 3.24 -4.21 2.04
N ALA A 121 3.89 -3.53 1.11
CA ALA A 121 3.98 -3.92 -0.30
C ALA A 121 5.40 -3.72 -0.83
N ARG A 122 5.76 -4.48 -1.86
CA ARG A 122 7.00 -4.34 -2.61
C ARG A 122 6.74 -3.75 -3.99
N GLU A 123 7.73 -3.13 -4.56
CA GLU A 123 7.69 -2.66 -5.94
C GLU A 123 7.70 -3.83 -6.93
N ARG A 124 7.07 -3.59 -8.08
CA ARG A 124 7.20 -4.50 -9.24
C ARG A 124 8.55 -4.31 -9.86
N HIS A 125 9.28 -5.40 -10.01
CA HIS A 125 10.53 -5.42 -10.74
C HIS A 125 10.29 -5.48 -12.24
N ARG A 126 11.31 -5.14 -13.04
CA ARG A 126 11.26 -5.19 -14.50
C ARG A 126 10.73 -6.53 -15.05
N PHE A 127 11.11 -7.66 -14.44
CA PHE A 127 10.69 -9.00 -14.89
C PHE A 127 9.20 -9.32 -14.61
N GLU A 128 8.51 -8.44 -13.90
CA GLU A 128 7.06 -8.50 -13.70
C GLU A 128 6.32 -7.52 -14.61
N THR A 129 7.03 -6.93 -15.57
CA THR A 129 6.53 -6.07 -16.63
C THR A 129 6.89 -6.68 -17.98
N ASP A 130 6.25 -6.24 -19.06
CA ASP A 130 6.53 -6.73 -20.41
C ASP A 130 7.69 -5.99 -21.11
N ILE A 131 8.49 -5.23 -20.35
CA ILE A 131 9.61 -4.44 -20.88
C ILE A 131 10.76 -5.36 -21.29
N GLN A 132 11.05 -5.40 -22.58
CA GLN A 132 12.11 -6.22 -23.17
C GLN A 132 13.52 -5.63 -22.98
N GLY A 133 14.55 -6.39 -23.33
CA GLY A 133 15.96 -5.98 -23.35
C GLY A 133 16.83 -6.67 -22.30
N ASP A 134 18.13 -6.33 -22.29
CA ASP A 134 19.16 -7.00 -21.50
C ASP A 134 19.15 -6.63 -20.02
N ARG A 135 19.89 -7.40 -19.21
CA ARG A 135 20.16 -7.10 -17.79
C ARG A 135 21.27 -6.06 -17.67
N LEU A 136 20.90 -4.81 -17.74
CA LEU A 136 21.84 -3.68 -17.69
C LEU A 136 21.88 -3.06 -16.29
N SER A 137 23.02 -2.49 -15.92
CA SER A 137 23.06 -1.54 -14.81
C SER A 137 22.30 -0.25 -15.19
N GLY A 138 21.85 0.54 -14.22
CA GLY A 138 21.08 1.76 -14.46
C GLY A 138 19.57 1.53 -14.56
N ILE A 139 19.07 0.33 -14.28
CA ILE A 139 17.65 0.03 -14.14
C ILE A 139 17.37 -0.22 -12.66
N TYR A 140 16.56 0.64 -12.06
CA TYR A 140 16.21 0.59 -10.64
C TYR A 140 14.70 0.69 -10.49
N THR A 141 14.14 0.15 -9.42
CA THR A 141 12.81 0.55 -8.99
C THR A 141 12.89 1.99 -8.43
N ALA A 142 11.76 2.68 -8.40
CA ALA A 142 11.71 4.05 -7.91
C ALA A 142 12.15 4.15 -6.44
N GLY A 143 11.72 3.18 -5.59
CA GLY A 143 12.12 3.12 -4.19
C GLY A 143 13.58 2.71 -3.97
N GLU A 144 14.16 1.86 -4.85
CA GLU A 144 15.61 1.60 -4.86
C GLU A 144 16.39 2.90 -5.14
N ALA A 145 15.99 3.63 -6.20
CA ALA A 145 16.61 4.91 -6.53
C ALA A 145 16.46 5.92 -5.39
N GLN A 146 15.30 5.97 -4.73
CA GLN A 146 15.06 6.81 -3.56
C GLN A 146 16.00 6.44 -2.40
N THR A 147 16.14 5.17 -2.08
CA THR A 147 17.04 4.69 -1.04
C THR A 147 18.49 5.07 -1.34
N MET A 148 18.93 4.92 -2.60
CA MET A 148 20.27 5.34 -3.01
C MET A 148 20.51 6.83 -2.75
N MET A 149 19.55 7.67 -3.09
CA MET A 149 19.68 9.13 -2.98
C MET A 149 19.46 9.62 -1.56
N ASP A 150 18.38 9.21 -0.90
CA ASP A 150 17.94 9.82 0.37
C ASP A 150 18.62 9.18 1.60
N ILE A 151 19.03 7.90 1.51
CA ILE A 151 19.70 7.21 2.61
C ILE A 151 21.21 7.13 2.39
N HIS A 152 21.65 6.84 1.16
CA HIS A 152 23.08 6.59 0.88
C HIS A 152 23.80 7.76 0.21
N GLY A 153 23.11 8.83 -0.20
CA GLY A 153 23.70 9.98 -0.89
C GLY A 153 24.33 9.64 -2.25
N VAL A 154 23.83 8.59 -2.92
CA VAL A 154 24.36 8.08 -4.18
C VAL A 154 23.40 8.38 -5.33
N MET A 155 23.87 9.11 -6.35
CA MET A 155 23.10 9.35 -7.57
C MET A 155 23.05 8.10 -8.44
N PRO A 156 21.85 7.60 -8.79
CA PRO A 156 21.68 6.46 -9.70
C PRO A 156 22.18 6.73 -11.13
N GLY A 157 22.08 7.97 -11.60
CA GLY A 157 22.57 8.41 -12.91
C GLY A 157 22.21 9.86 -13.21
N LYS A 158 22.44 10.29 -14.47
CA LYS A 158 22.35 11.71 -14.87
C LYS A 158 21.27 12.02 -15.91
N LYS A 159 20.95 11.05 -16.78
CA LYS A 159 19.88 11.16 -17.78
C LYS A 159 18.83 10.09 -17.51
N VAL A 160 17.69 10.50 -16.99
CA VAL A 160 16.71 9.61 -16.38
C VAL A 160 15.42 9.56 -17.17
N VAL A 161 14.91 8.35 -17.42
CA VAL A 161 13.53 8.10 -17.83
C VAL A 161 12.80 7.46 -16.66
N VAL A 162 11.65 8.02 -16.28
CA VAL A 162 10.76 7.43 -15.25
C VAL A 162 9.63 6.69 -15.94
N ILE A 163 9.34 5.46 -15.54
CA ILE A 163 8.26 4.63 -16.08
C ILE A 163 7.16 4.48 -15.05
N GLY A 164 6.00 5.07 -15.33
CA GLY A 164 4.83 5.12 -14.46
C GLY A 164 4.68 6.46 -13.77
N SER A 165 3.47 7.04 -13.85
CA SER A 165 3.09 8.34 -13.31
C SER A 165 2.30 8.24 -11.99
N GLY A 166 2.42 7.15 -11.25
CA GLY A 166 1.95 7.06 -9.86
C GLY A 166 2.76 8.01 -8.96
N ASP A 167 2.29 8.28 -7.73
CA ASP A 167 2.93 9.26 -6.84
C ASP A 167 4.43 9.04 -6.64
N ILE A 168 4.86 7.79 -6.48
CA ILE A 168 6.29 7.45 -6.33
C ILE A 168 7.08 7.88 -7.58
N GLY A 169 6.54 7.63 -8.79
CA GLY A 169 7.18 8.04 -10.04
C GLY A 169 7.29 9.55 -10.19
N LEU A 170 6.22 10.28 -9.86
CA LEU A 170 6.19 11.75 -9.89
C LEU A 170 7.18 12.35 -8.88
N ILE A 171 7.18 11.87 -7.65
CA ILE A 171 8.07 12.31 -6.58
C ILE A 171 9.52 12.04 -6.96
N MET A 172 9.83 10.88 -7.54
CA MET A 172 11.18 10.55 -7.96
C MET A 172 11.64 11.35 -9.18
N ALA A 173 10.75 11.65 -10.13
CA ALA A 173 11.08 12.56 -11.24
C ALA A 173 11.54 13.93 -10.69
N ARG A 174 10.78 14.51 -9.77
CA ARG A 174 11.17 15.73 -9.06
C ARG A 174 12.47 15.57 -8.27
N ARG A 175 12.64 14.44 -7.57
CA ARG A 175 13.83 14.18 -6.74
C ARG A 175 15.11 14.14 -7.58
N PHE A 176 15.07 13.49 -8.75
CA PHE A 176 16.18 13.50 -9.71
C PHE A 176 16.49 14.92 -10.21
N ALA A 177 15.46 15.70 -10.57
CA ALA A 177 15.64 17.08 -11.04
C ALA A 177 16.27 17.98 -9.97
N LEU A 178 15.89 17.83 -8.71
CA LEU A 178 16.49 18.56 -7.58
C LEU A 178 17.98 18.29 -7.41
N GLU A 179 18.45 17.09 -7.78
CA GLU A 179 19.87 16.72 -7.78
C GLU A 179 20.56 17.03 -9.14
N ASN A 180 19.97 17.89 -9.96
CA ASN A 180 20.47 18.29 -11.27
C ASN A 180 20.64 17.16 -12.29
N ALA A 181 19.88 16.07 -12.17
CA ALA A 181 19.77 15.10 -13.25
C ALA A 181 18.81 15.61 -14.33
N GLU A 182 19.11 15.31 -15.60
CA GLU A 182 18.23 15.57 -16.73
C GLU A 182 17.13 14.50 -16.74
N VAL A 183 15.90 14.87 -16.33
CA VAL A 183 14.74 13.98 -16.42
C VAL A 183 14.08 14.16 -17.77
N LEU A 184 14.28 13.17 -18.66
CA LEU A 184 13.79 13.21 -20.05
C LEU A 184 12.28 13.11 -20.14
N GLY A 185 11.64 12.60 -19.10
CA GLY A 185 10.20 12.55 -18.94
C GLY A 185 9.71 11.34 -18.15
N VAL A 186 8.41 11.38 -17.87
CA VAL A 186 7.65 10.31 -17.25
C VAL A 186 6.79 9.64 -18.33
N ILE A 187 6.94 8.32 -18.48
CA ILE A 187 6.17 7.52 -19.47
C ILE A 187 4.97 6.89 -18.74
N GLU A 188 3.77 7.16 -19.24
CA GLU A 188 2.52 6.64 -18.68
C GLU A 188 1.72 5.91 -19.76
N LEU A 189 1.32 4.68 -19.44
CA LEU A 189 0.55 3.81 -20.33
C LEU A 189 -0.89 4.32 -20.55
N ARG A 190 -1.49 4.96 -19.53
CA ARG A 190 -2.87 5.44 -19.57
C ARG A 190 -2.97 6.85 -20.17
N PRO A 191 -4.17 7.28 -20.61
CA PRO A 191 -4.38 8.64 -21.11
C PRO A 191 -4.40 9.72 -20.01
N PHE A 192 -4.17 9.35 -18.75
CA PHE A 192 -4.16 10.25 -17.59
C PHE A 192 -3.13 9.80 -16.57
N PRO A 193 -2.56 10.74 -15.77
CA PRO A 193 -1.60 10.42 -14.73
C PRO A 193 -2.22 9.54 -13.63
N GLY A 194 -1.40 8.66 -13.05
CA GLY A 194 -1.81 7.71 -12.02
C GLY A 194 -1.69 8.22 -10.59
N GLY A 195 -1.01 9.34 -10.36
CA GLY A 195 -0.81 9.94 -9.04
C GLY A 195 -1.77 11.08 -8.72
N LEU A 196 -1.60 11.65 -7.53
CA LEU A 196 -2.38 12.79 -7.04
C LEU A 196 -2.18 14.03 -7.92
N THR A 197 -3.24 14.77 -8.19
CA THR A 197 -3.19 16.00 -9.03
C THR A 197 -2.16 17.00 -8.51
N ARG A 198 -2.05 17.16 -7.18
CA ARG A 198 -1.03 18.05 -6.59
C ARG A 198 0.40 17.61 -6.94
N ASN A 199 0.67 16.29 -6.97
CA ASN A 199 1.98 15.77 -7.30
C ASN A 199 2.31 15.93 -8.79
N VAL A 200 1.30 15.86 -9.67
CA VAL A 200 1.50 16.20 -11.09
C VAL A 200 1.98 17.65 -11.23
N VAL A 201 1.36 18.60 -10.54
CA VAL A 201 1.75 20.01 -10.57
C VAL A 201 3.14 20.20 -9.96
N GLN A 202 3.31 19.82 -8.70
CA GLN A 202 4.52 20.09 -7.92
C GLN A 202 5.75 19.29 -8.36
N CYS A 203 5.57 18.14 -9.01
CA CYS A 203 6.67 17.28 -9.40
C CYS A 203 7.01 17.35 -10.89
N LEU A 204 6.05 17.68 -11.74
CA LEU A 204 6.32 17.78 -13.19
C LEU A 204 6.22 19.20 -13.71
N HIS A 205 5.08 19.90 -13.49
CA HIS A 205 4.89 21.22 -14.07
C HIS A 205 5.87 22.26 -13.52
N ASP A 206 6.12 22.27 -12.20
CA ASP A 206 7.05 23.19 -11.55
C ASP A 206 8.53 22.96 -11.96
N PHE A 207 8.84 21.82 -12.57
CA PHE A 207 10.17 21.42 -13.02
C PHE A 207 10.29 21.26 -14.53
N ASP A 208 9.24 21.61 -15.30
CA ASP A 208 9.18 21.45 -16.75
C ASP A 208 9.48 20.02 -17.23
N ILE A 209 9.12 18.99 -16.42
CA ILE A 209 9.32 17.59 -16.76
C ILE A 209 8.17 17.10 -17.63
N PRO A 210 8.45 16.57 -18.84
CA PRO A 210 7.41 16.07 -19.74
C PRO A 210 6.70 14.83 -19.19
N LEU A 211 5.37 14.78 -19.34
CA LEU A 211 4.55 13.59 -19.13
C LEU A 211 4.07 13.07 -20.49
N TYR A 212 4.49 11.86 -20.85
CA TYR A 212 4.09 11.17 -22.08
C TYR A 212 3.02 10.12 -21.75
N THR A 213 1.77 10.46 -21.97
CA THR A 213 0.62 9.56 -21.77
C THR A 213 0.35 8.69 -23.00
N GLN A 214 -0.41 7.62 -22.86
CA GLN A 214 -0.70 6.63 -23.91
C GLN A 214 0.59 6.13 -24.60
N LYS A 215 1.62 5.89 -23.78
CA LYS A 215 2.93 5.47 -24.26
C LYS A 215 3.49 4.33 -23.40
N ILE A 216 3.99 3.30 -24.07
CA ILE A 216 4.63 2.15 -23.44
C ILE A 216 6.14 2.17 -23.66
N VAL A 217 6.89 1.63 -22.70
CA VAL A 217 8.29 1.26 -22.93
C VAL A 217 8.34 -0.18 -23.42
N LYS A 218 8.76 -0.38 -24.66
CA LYS A 218 8.91 -1.70 -25.28
C LYS A 218 10.19 -2.39 -24.85
N GLU A 219 11.29 -1.63 -24.87
CA GLU A 219 12.62 -2.20 -24.73
C GLU A 219 13.59 -1.21 -24.11
N ILE A 220 14.49 -1.72 -23.28
CA ILE A 220 15.63 -0.99 -22.72
C ILE A 220 16.90 -1.58 -23.32
N ARG A 221 17.73 -0.74 -23.96
CA ARG A 221 18.94 -1.14 -24.69
C ARG A 221 20.20 -0.54 -24.10
N GLY A 222 21.31 -1.26 -24.27
CA GLY A 222 22.64 -0.83 -23.89
C GLY A 222 23.63 -1.98 -23.96
N LYS A 223 24.85 -1.76 -23.47
CA LYS A 223 25.89 -2.81 -23.41
C LYS A 223 26.14 -3.26 -21.98
N LYS A 224 26.70 -2.41 -21.13
CA LYS A 224 26.91 -2.68 -19.70
C LYS A 224 25.91 -1.93 -18.84
N ARG A 225 25.53 -0.74 -19.28
CA ARG A 225 24.59 0.16 -18.66
C ARG A 225 23.52 0.54 -19.69
N VAL A 226 22.40 1.04 -19.22
CA VAL A 226 21.36 1.62 -20.09
C VAL A 226 21.96 2.71 -20.96
N GLU A 227 21.66 2.68 -22.27
CA GLU A 227 22.05 3.69 -23.24
C GLU A 227 20.83 4.33 -23.88
N GLN A 228 19.72 3.60 -23.97
CA GLN A 228 18.46 4.11 -24.53
C GLN A 228 17.24 3.30 -24.07
N VAL A 229 16.10 3.95 -24.11
CA VAL A 229 14.77 3.37 -23.95
C VAL A 229 14.02 3.52 -25.27
N VAL A 230 13.38 2.45 -25.73
CA VAL A 230 12.49 2.46 -26.90
C VAL A 230 11.06 2.52 -26.40
N THR A 231 10.34 3.59 -26.74
CA THR A 231 8.92 3.77 -26.43
C THR A 231 8.07 3.60 -27.68
N ALA A 232 6.78 3.34 -27.51
CA ALA A 232 5.79 3.35 -28.59
C ALA A 232 4.47 3.91 -28.07
N ASP A 233 3.65 4.47 -28.96
CA ASP A 233 2.31 4.90 -28.64
C ASP A 233 1.38 3.69 -28.53
N VAL A 234 0.38 3.80 -27.67
CA VAL A 234 -0.69 2.80 -27.51
C VAL A 234 -2.06 3.46 -27.70
N ASP A 235 -3.02 2.68 -28.17
CA ASP A 235 -4.40 3.07 -28.27
C ASP A 235 -5.18 2.88 -26.94
N ASP A 236 -6.49 3.08 -26.96
CA ASP A 236 -7.34 2.95 -25.79
C ASP A 236 -7.50 1.50 -25.29
N GLU A 237 -7.24 0.51 -26.14
CA GLU A 237 -7.18 -0.92 -25.85
C GLU A 237 -5.79 -1.36 -25.37
N LEU A 238 -4.83 -0.43 -25.30
CA LEU A 238 -3.41 -0.62 -24.94
C LEU A 238 -2.61 -1.42 -25.97
N GLU A 239 -3.09 -1.50 -27.21
CA GLU A 239 -2.36 -2.10 -28.31
C GLU A 239 -1.35 -1.11 -28.91
N ILE A 240 -0.19 -1.64 -29.28
CA ILE A 240 0.93 -0.81 -29.78
C ILE A 240 0.63 -0.32 -31.19
N THR A 241 0.69 0.98 -31.40
CA THR A 241 0.60 1.61 -32.71
C THR A 241 1.89 1.33 -33.50
N GLN A 242 1.78 0.62 -34.61
CA GLN A 242 2.94 0.29 -35.45
C GLN A 242 3.60 1.55 -36.03
N GLY A 243 4.94 1.58 -36.00
CA GLY A 243 5.72 2.69 -36.53
C GLY A 243 5.79 3.95 -35.66
N SER A 244 5.23 3.91 -34.45
CA SER A 244 5.27 5.00 -33.46
C SER A 244 6.51 4.97 -32.55
N GLU A 245 7.44 4.06 -32.79
CA GLU A 245 8.61 3.88 -31.94
C GLU A 245 9.48 5.14 -31.90
N GLN A 246 9.83 5.55 -30.68
CA GLN A 246 10.75 6.65 -30.38
C GLN A 246 11.87 6.14 -29.47
N LYS A 247 13.05 6.75 -29.62
CA LYS A 247 14.21 6.43 -28.78
C LYS A 247 14.54 7.60 -27.89
N LEU A 248 14.71 7.33 -26.60
CA LEU A 248 15.19 8.31 -25.63
C LEU A 248 16.56 7.83 -25.13
N GLU A 249 17.59 8.65 -25.38
CA GLU A 249 18.96 8.36 -24.91
C GLU A 249 19.07 8.70 -23.44
N CYS A 250 19.29 7.69 -22.60
CA CYS A 250 19.39 7.82 -21.14
C CYS A 250 20.40 6.86 -20.57
N ASP A 251 20.89 7.13 -19.36
CA ASP A 251 21.76 6.24 -18.61
C ASP A 251 21.08 5.58 -17.43
N THR A 252 19.84 5.97 -17.13
CA THR A 252 19.10 5.49 -15.97
C THR A 252 17.60 5.39 -16.27
N VAL A 253 17.01 4.31 -15.78
CA VAL A 253 15.55 4.06 -15.80
C VAL A 253 15.08 3.84 -14.38
N ALA A 254 14.09 4.63 -13.94
CA ALA A 254 13.39 4.47 -12.68
C ALA A 254 12.00 3.83 -12.92
N LEU A 255 11.79 2.64 -12.40
CA LEU A 255 10.55 1.88 -12.55
C LEU A 255 9.58 2.22 -11.42
N ALA A 256 8.49 2.89 -11.73
CA ALA A 256 7.35 3.16 -10.85
C ALA A 256 6.09 2.42 -11.33
N THR A 257 6.24 1.15 -11.70
CA THR A 257 5.23 0.33 -12.39
C THR A 257 4.20 -0.33 -11.48
N GLY A 258 4.11 0.14 -10.25
CA GLY A 258 3.13 -0.29 -9.24
C GLY A 258 3.73 -1.14 -8.13
N LEU A 259 2.90 -1.39 -7.13
CA LEU A 259 3.23 -2.11 -5.91
C LEU A 259 2.44 -3.41 -5.83
N ILE A 260 3.03 -4.42 -5.19
CA ILE A 260 2.42 -5.73 -4.93
C ILE A 260 2.42 -5.97 -3.42
N PRO A 261 1.27 -6.24 -2.79
CA PRO A 261 1.19 -6.62 -1.38
C PRO A 261 2.13 -7.78 -1.04
N TYR A 262 2.82 -7.68 0.10
CA TYR A 262 3.77 -8.70 0.52
C TYR A 262 3.06 -9.78 1.34
N THR A 263 2.39 -10.71 0.66
CA THR A 263 1.50 -11.72 1.27
C THR A 263 2.14 -13.10 1.44
N LYS A 264 3.43 -13.26 1.15
CA LYS A 264 4.10 -14.57 1.07
C LYS A 264 3.86 -15.47 2.28
N LEU A 265 3.95 -14.95 3.49
CA LEU A 265 3.71 -15.75 4.70
C LEU A 265 2.27 -16.24 4.83
N LEU A 266 1.30 -15.43 4.39
CA LEU A 266 -0.12 -15.83 4.36
C LEU A 266 -0.38 -16.89 3.27
N ASP A 267 0.34 -16.78 2.14
CA ASP A 267 0.23 -17.73 1.02
C ASP A 267 0.80 -19.11 1.37
N ASP A 268 1.81 -19.15 2.25
CA ASP A 268 2.48 -20.37 2.70
C ASP A 268 1.77 -21.08 3.87
N MET A 269 0.74 -20.46 4.46
CA MET A 269 -0.05 -21.09 5.51
C MET A 269 -0.82 -22.31 4.98
N GLU A 270 -0.99 -23.34 5.79
CA GLU A 270 -1.83 -24.51 5.44
C GLU A 270 -3.29 -24.10 5.23
N ILE A 271 -3.81 -23.21 6.08
CA ILE A 271 -5.14 -22.61 5.93
C ILE A 271 -5.03 -21.42 4.98
N LYS A 272 -5.77 -21.48 3.88
CA LYS A 272 -5.74 -20.41 2.87
C LYS A 272 -6.42 -19.15 3.36
N VAL A 273 -5.70 -18.04 3.23
CA VAL A 273 -6.23 -16.69 3.37
C VAL A 273 -6.78 -16.23 2.03
N ASP A 274 -8.06 -15.82 2.00
CA ASP A 274 -8.70 -15.31 0.80
C ASP A 274 -8.09 -13.96 0.39
N LYS A 275 -7.87 -13.79 -0.93
CA LYS A 275 -7.31 -12.55 -1.49
C LYS A 275 -8.26 -11.88 -2.47
N ASP A 276 -8.25 -10.55 -2.47
CA ASP A 276 -8.95 -9.77 -3.49
C ASP A 276 -8.16 -9.81 -4.81
N SER A 277 -8.85 -10.08 -5.90
CA SER A 277 -8.23 -10.24 -7.23
C SER A 277 -7.62 -8.94 -7.79
N ILE A 278 -8.05 -7.78 -7.29
CA ILE A 278 -7.61 -6.47 -7.77
C ILE A 278 -6.48 -5.92 -6.91
N THR A 279 -6.67 -5.86 -5.58
CA THR A 279 -5.63 -5.37 -4.66
C THR A 279 -4.52 -6.39 -4.48
N ARG A 280 -4.81 -7.68 -4.66
CA ARG A 280 -3.95 -8.85 -4.37
C ARG A 280 -3.60 -9.01 -2.88
N GLY A 281 -4.14 -8.14 -2.03
CA GLY A 281 -4.05 -8.26 -0.58
C GLY A 281 -5.11 -9.23 -0.03
N PRO A 282 -5.02 -9.59 1.25
CA PRO A 282 -6.04 -10.40 1.89
C PRO A 282 -7.40 -9.68 1.89
N LYS A 283 -8.48 -10.44 1.70
CA LYS A 283 -9.83 -9.95 1.97
C LYS A 283 -10.03 -9.84 3.47
N VAL A 284 -10.66 -8.76 3.90
CA VAL A 284 -10.95 -8.52 5.32
C VAL A 284 -12.38 -8.01 5.50
N ASP A 285 -12.90 -8.26 6.69
CA ASP A 285 -14.18 -7.73 7.16
C ASP A 285 -14.02 -6.32 7.78
N GLY A 286 -15.10 -5.75 8.27
CA GLY A 286 -15.12 -4.43 8.92
C GLY A 286 -14.28 -4.32 10.19
N TYR A 287 -13.81 -5.43 10.73
CA TYR A 287 -12.85 -5.51 11.82
C TYR A 287 -11.40 -5.66 11.36
N PHE A 288 -11.15 -5.65 10.05
CA PHE A 288 -9.86 -5.97 9.44
C PHE A 288 -9.37 -7.39 9.70
N GLN A 289 -10.28 -8.31 10.11
CA GLN A 289 -9.99 -9.74 10.21
C GLN A 289 -10.11 -10.41 8.84
N THR A 290 -9.18 -11.30 8.54
CA THR A 290 -9.26 -12.17 7.37
C THR A 290 -10.30 -13.28 7.58
N ASN A 291 -10.50 -14.14 6.57
CA ASN A 291 -11.30 -15.36 6.72
C ASN A 291 -10.70 -16.37 7.72
N VAL A 292 -9.47 -16.15 8.19
CA VAL A 292 -8.81 -16.99 9.20
C VAL A 292 -8.91 -16.30 10.57
N PRO A 293 -9.64 -16.88 11.54
CA PRO A 293 -9.88 -16.27 12.85
C PRO A 293 -8.60 -15.86 13.58
N GLY A 294 -8.56 -14.62 14.11
CA GLY A 294 -7.43 -14.04 14.84
C GLY A 294 -6.26 -13.62 13.94
N ILE A 295 -6.41 -13.64 12.62
CA ILE A 295 -5.45 -13.02 11.69
C ILE A 295 -6.07 -11.75 11.11
N PHE A 296 -5.51 -10.62 11.48
CA PHE A 296 -5.88 -9.28 11.03
C PHE A 296 -4.83 -8.76 10.06
N ALA A 297 -5.21 -7.83 9.19
CA ALA A 297 -4.27 -7.20 8.27
C ALA A 297 -4.50 -5.68 8.19
N ALA A 298 -3.41 -4.91 8.01
CA ALA A 298 -3.48 -3.45 7.95
C ALA A 298 -2.39 -2.85 7.05
N GLY A 299 -2.67 -1.69 6.47
CA GLY A 299 -1.73 -0.94 5.64
C GLY A 299 -1.66 -1.43 4.20
N ASN A 300 -0.51 -1.21 3.56
CA ASN A 300 -0.32 -1.47 2.14
C ASN A 300 -0.39 -2.95 1.74
N VAL A 301 -0.41 -3.86 2.68
CA VAL A 301 -0.68 -5.28 2.41
C VAL A 301 -2.14 -5.51 2.00
N LEU A 302 -3.08 -4.66 2.43
CA LEU A 302 -4.50 -4.72 2.04
C LEU A 302 -4.75 -4.02 0.71
N THR A 303 -4.31 -2.78 0.63
CA THR A 303 -4.44 -1.89 -0.54
C THR A 303 -3.38 -0.81 -0.45
N ILE A 304 -2.91 -0.32 -1.59
CA ILE A 304 -1.93 0.75 -1.61
C ILE A 304 -2.61 2.05 -1.21
N ASN A 305 -2.22 2.62 -0.09
CA ASN A 305 -2.74 3.87 0.44
C ASN A 305 -2.01 5.06 -0.17
N ASP A 306 -2.73 6.14 -0.53
CA ASP A 306 -2.15 7.38 -1.06
C ASP A 306 -1.53 8.23 0.05
N TYR A 307 -2.05 8.08 1.26
CA TYR A 307 -1.56 8.74 2.47
C TYR A 307 -1.18 7.68 3.50
N VAL A 308 -0.02 7.87 4.09
CA VAL A 308 0.48 7.02 5.19
C VAL A 308 -0.47 7.00 6.38
N ASP A 309 -1.16 8.12 6.60
CA ASP A 309 -2.19 8.34 7.62
C ASP A 309 -3.24 7.23 7.63
N PHE A 310 -3.67 6.82 6.42
CA PHE A 310 -4.70 5.77 6.29
C PHE A 310 -4.17 4.40 6.71
N ALA A 311 -2.89 4.13 6.45
CA ALA A 311 -2.26 2.91 6.92
C ALA A 311 -2.17 2.87 8.45
N ALA A 312 -1.83 4.00 9.09
CA ALA A 312 -1.81 4.11 10.55
C ALA A 312 -3.20 3.90 11.16
N TYR A 313 -4.25 4.55 10.62
CA TYR A 313 -5.64 4.33 11.06
C TYR A 313 -6.09 2.88 10.90
N GLN A 314 -5.71 2.21 9.81
CA GLN A 314 -6.01 0.79 9.63
C GLN A 314 -5.34 -0.07 10.70
N GLY A 315 -4.10 0.27 11.07
CA GLY A 315 -3.38 -0.40 12.15
C GLY A 315 -4.07 -0.27 13.49
N GLU A 316 -4.48 0.95 13.88
CA GLU A 316 -5.22 1.17 15.12
C GLU A 316 -6.55 0.42 15.13
N LYS A 317 -7.28 0.44 14.02
CA LYS A 317 -8.54 -0.29 13.92
C LYS A 317 -8.35 -1.80 14.06
N ALA A 318 -7.30 -2.36 13.47
CA ALA A 318 -6.95 -3.77 13.66
C ALA A 318 -6.62 -4.08 15.13
N ALA A 319 -5.91 -3.18 15.84
CA ALA A 319 -5.61 -3.33 17.27
C ALA A 319 -6.86 -3.32 18.14
N GLU A 320 -7.83 -2.43 17.88
CA GLU A 320 -9.13 -2.40 18.57
C GLU A 320 -9.89 -3.72 18.35
N SER A 321 -9.81 -4.26 17.15
CA SER A 321 -10.44 -5.54 16.81
C SER A 321 -9.73 -6.72 17.50
N VAL A 322 -8.41 -6.67 17.61
CA VAL A 322 -7.64 -7.65 18.41
C VAL A 322 -8.06 -7.63 19.87
N LYS A 323 -8.27 -6.45 20.47
CA LYS A 323 -8.78 -6.33 21.85
C LYS A 323 -10.11 -7.05 22.00
N THR A 324 -11.05 -6.77 21.09
CA THR A 324 -12.37 -7.43 21.06
C THR A 324 -12.23 -8.95 20.95
N PHE A 325 -11.34 -9.43 20.06
CA PHE A 325 -11.10 -10.86 19.85
C PHE A 325 -10.54 -11.54 21.09
N VAL A 326 -9.58 -10.93 21.76
CA VAL A 326 -8.92 -11.50 22.96
C VAL A 326 -9.86 -11.55 24.16
N GLU A 327 -10.70 -10.51 24.34
CA GLU A 327 -11.65 -10.46 25.46
C GLU A 327 -12.81 -11.41 25.33
N ASN A 328 -13.21 -11.76 24.11
CA ASN A 328 -14.38 -12.60 23.85
C ASN A 328 -14.01 -14.02 23.35
N ASP A 329 -12.72 -14.40 23.40
CA ASP A 329 -12.20 -15.65 22.83
C ASP A 329 -12.60 -15.86 21.37
N GLY A 330 -12.71 -14.76 20.60
CA GLY A 330 -13.10 -14.72 19.18
C GLY A 330 -13.81 -13.42 18.82
N MET A 331 -14.05 -13.21 17.53
CA MET A 331 -14.88 -12.07 17.10
C MET A 331 -16.36 -12.38 17.35
N PRO A 332 -17.17 -11.35 17.72
CA PRO A 332 -18.62 -11.48 17.78
C PRO A 332 -19.17 -12.01 16.45
N SER A 333 -20.09 -12.99 16.53
CA SER A 333 -20.77 -13.51 15.34
C SER A 333 -21.61 -12.41 14.71
N LYS A 334 -21.42 -12.16 13.41
CA LYS A 334 -22.16 -11.16 12.64
C LYS A 334 -22.54 -11.69 11.27
N GLU A 335 -23.62 -11.17 10.73
CA GLU A 335 -23.94 -11.38 9.33
C GLU A 335 -23.11 -10.41 8.48
N TRP A 336 -22.21 -10.98 7.68
CA TRP A 336 -21.35 -10.22 6.78
C TRP A 336 -21.97 -10.09 5.41
N ILE A 337 -21.97 -8.86 4.89
CA ILE A 337 -22.44 -8.53 3.54
C ILE A 337 -21.21 -8.24 2.68
N GLU A 338 -20.99 -9.02 1.61
CA GLU A 338 -19.91 -8.75 0.65
C GLU A 338 -20.26 -7.52 -0.20
N ILE A 339 -19.29 -6.63 -0.37
CA ILE A 339 -19.44 -5.42 -1.20
C ILE A 339 -19.10 -5.75 -2.65
N GLU A 340 -20.10 -5.72 -3.51
CA GLU A 340 -19.90 -5.84 -4.95
C GLU A 340 -19.43 -4.50 -5.56
N LYS A 341 -18.54 -4.63 -6.54
CA LYS A 341 -17.96 -3.49 -7.27
C LYS A 341 -18.84 -3.16 -8.50
N GLY A 342 -19.68 -2.15 -8.38
CA GLY A 342 -20.55 -1.65 -9.45
C GLY A 342 -19.82 -0.73 -10.45
N ARG A 343 -20.62 0.18 -11.08
CA ARG A 343 -20.12 1.10 -12.08
C ARG A 343 -18.97 1.95 -11.53
N ASN A 344 -17.88 2.02 -12.26
CA ASN A 344 -16.66 2.79 -12.00
C ASN A 344 -15.94 2.48 -10.67
N VAL A 345 -16.34 1.49 -9.88
CA VAL A 345 -15.60 1.02 -8.71
C VAL A 345 -14.57 -0.02 -9.13
N ARG A 346 -13.29 0.21 -8.81
CA ARG A 346 -12.17 -0.68 -9.09
C ARG A 346 -11.90 -1.64 -7.93
N SER A 347 -11.76 -1.11 -6.73
CA SER A 347 -11.51 -1.88 -5.50
C SER A 347 -12.17 -1.22 -4.31
N VAL A 348 -12.47 -2.02 -3.29
CA VAL A 348 -13.00 -1.59 -2.00
C VAL A 348 -12.35 -2.43 -0.90
N VAL A 349 -11.99 -1.80 0.21
CA VAL A 349 -11.43 -2.43 1.42
C VAL A 349 -12.04 -1.72 2.63
N PRO A 350 -12.56 -2.45 3.64
CA PRO A 350 -12.81 -3.90 3.68
C PRO A 350 -13.78 -4.37 2.59
N GLN A 351 -13.77 -5.70 2.32
CA GLN A 351 -14.66 -6.31 1.34
C GLN A 351 -16.00 -6.73 1.93
N PHE A 352 -16.07 -6.86 3.26
CA PHE A 352 -17.26 -7.27 3.98
C PHE A 352 -17.63 -6.22 5.03
N VAL A 353 -18.92 -5.92 5.13
CA VAL A 353 -19.51 -5.01 6.11
C VAL A 353 -20.64 -5.71 6.86
N SER A 354 -20.99 -5.19 8.02
CA SER A 354 -22.13 -5.67 8.81
C SER A 354 -23.03 -4.50 9.17
N GLU A 355 -24.35 -4.73 9.27
CA GLU A 355 -25.32 -3.72 9.71
C GLU A 355 -25.09 -3.24 11.15
N GLU A 356 -24.33 -3.97 11.94
CA GLU A 356 -24.08 -3.68 13.34
C GLU A 356 -22.80 -2.86 13.60
N ASN A 357 -22.15 -2.34 12.55
CA ASN A 357 -20.85 -1.68 12.69
C ASN A 357 -20.68 -0.53 11.70
N ASP A 358 -20.39 0.64 12.21
CA ASP A 358 -19.81 1.71 11.38
C ASP A 358 -18.49 1.27 10.76
N THR A 359 -18.40 1.29 9.45
CA THR A 359 -17.21 0.84 8.74
C THR A 359 -16.66 1.93 7.83
N MET A 360 -15.34 2.18 7.89
CA MET A 360 -14.64 3.05 6.95
C MET A 360 -14.21 2.24 5.72
N LEU A 361 -14.74 2.57 4.56
CA LEU A 361 -14.32 1.99 3.29
C LEU A 361 -13.24 2.83 2.61
N TYR A 362 -12.27 2.14 2.03
CA TYR A 362 -11.21 2.68 1.18
C TYR A 362 -11.47 2.23 -0.26
N VAL A 363 -11.84 3.17 -1.12
CA VAL A 363 -12.38 2.88 -2.45
C VAL A 363 -11.52 3.51 -3.54
N ARG A 364 -11.24 2.76 -4.61
CA ARG A 364 -10.63 3.29 -5.84
C ARG A 364 -11.57 3.14 -7.02
N VAL A 365 -11.48 4.08 -7.95
CA VAL A 365 -12.24 4.08 -9.20
C VAL A 365 -11.41 3.63 -10.40
N LYS A 366 -12.09 3.30 -11.50
CA LYS A 366 -11.45 2.87 -12.77
C LYS A 366 -11.07 4.05 -13.65
N LYS A 367 -11.92 5.09 -13.69
CA LYS A 367 -11.77 6.25 -14.57
C LYS A 367 -12.08 7.55 -13.81
N PRO A 368 -11.45 8.67 -14.18
CA PRO A 368 -11.77 9.97 -13.59
C PRO A 368 -13.16 10.43 -14.03
N GLU A 369 -13.96 10.94 -13.11
CA GLU A 369 -15.26 11.55 -13.37
C GLU A 369 -15.49 12.74 -12.43
N PRO A 370 -15.87 13.92 -12.96
CA PRO A 370 -16.22 15.08 -12.14
C PRO A 370 -17.67 15.01 -11.64
N LYS A 371 -17.92 15.53 -10.46
CA LYS A 371 -19.25 15.72 -9.85
C LYS A 371 -20.14 14.47 -9.94
N VAL A 372 -19.73 13.42 -9.28
CA VAL A 372 -20.45 12.14 -9.21
C VAL A 372 -20.95 11.88 -7.80
N ASP A 373 -21.97 11.04 -7.69
CA ASP A 373 -22.45 10.49 -6.45
C ASP A 373 -21.94 9.07 -6.25
N VAL A 374 -21.39 8.80 -5.09
CA VAL A 374 -21.11 7.43 -4.65
C VAL A 374 -22.31 6.93 -3.89
N VAL A 375 -22.90 5.83 -4.35
CA VAL A 375 -24.21 5.33 -3.89
C VAL A 375 -24.19 3.84 -3.61
N ILE A 376 -25.07 3.40 -2.73
CA ILE A 376 -25.44 1.99 -2.56
C ILE A 376 -26.58 1.71 -3.54
N ARG A 377 -26.37 0.82 -4.50
CA ARG A 377 -27.34 0.55 -5.60
C ARG A 377 -28.70 0.09 -5.10
N GLU A 378 -28.73 -0.85 -4.17
CA GLU A 378 -29.92 -1.54 -3.68
C GLU A 378 -30.89 -0.59 -2.98
N THR A 379 -30.37 0.34 -2.19
CA THR A 379 -31.18 1.31 -1.45
C THR A 379 -31.28 2.66 -2.13
N GLY A 380 -30.42 2.92 -3.13
CA GLY A 380 -30.28 4.25 -3.74
C GLY A 380 -29.69 5.30 -2.80
N LYS A 381 -29.30 4.91 -1.59
CA LYS A 381 -28.72 5.84 -0.60
C LYS A 381 -27.40 6.41 -1.11
N LYS A 382 -27.29 7.72 -1.07
CA LYS A 382 -26.09 8.47 -1.43
C LYS A 382 -25.17 8.59 -0.22
N ILE A 383 -23.90 8.22 -0.43
CA ILE A 383 -22.89 8.28 0.61
C ILE A 383 -22.09 9.58 0.51
N LYS A 384 -21.69 9.95 -0.71
CA LYS A 384 -20.81 11.12 -0.94
C LYS A 384 -20.98 11.66 -2.34
N THR A 385 -20.97 13.00 -2.49
CA THR A 385 -20.79 13.67 -3.79
C THR A 385 -19.37 14.17 -3.89
N THR A 386 -18.67 13.85 -4.96
CA THR A 386 -17.26 14.25 -5.14
C THR A 386 -16.86 14.17 -6.61
N SER A 387 -15.70 14.70 -6.94
CA SER A 387 -14.96 14.31 -8.15
C SER A 387 -14.09 13.10 -7.81
N VAL A 388 -13.97 12.17 -8.74
CA VAL A 388 -13.20 10.93 -8.52
C VAL A 388 -12.08 10.80 -9.53
N ASN A 389 -10.93 10.34 -9.05
CA ASN A 389 -9.73 10.09 -9.85
C ASN A 389 -9.14 8.72 -9.44
N PRO A 390 -8.69 7.87 -10.38
CA PRO A 390 -8.01 6.61 -10.06
C PRO A 390 -6.78 6.76 -9.17
N GLY A 391 -6.08 7.90 -9.24
CA GLY A 391 -4.94 8.22 -8.38
C GLY A 391 -5.32 8.61 -6.95
N GLU A 392 -6.61 8.85 -6.65
CA GLU A 392 -7.08 9.31 -5.34
C GLU A 392 -8.00 8.29 -4.69
N MET A 393 -7.63 7.86 -3.48
CA MET A 393 -8.44 6.96 -2.67
C MET A 393 -9.60 7.73 -2.02
N ILE A 394 -10.82 7.24 -2.20
CA ILE A 394 -12.01 7.79 -1.58
C ILE A 394 -12.23 7.08 -0.25
N ARG A 395 -12.34 7.83 0.84
CA ARG A 395 -12.79 7.30 2.13
C ARG A 395 -14.28 7.56 2.28
N LEU A 396 -15.01 6.49 2.63
CA LEU A 396 -16.45 6.52 2.82
C LEU A 396 -16.79 5.88 4.16
N LYS A 397 -17.44 6.63 5.04
CA LYS A 397 -17.99 6.05 6.26
C LYS A 397 -19.37 5.46 5.91
N ILE A 398 -19.54 4.17 6.13
CA ILE A 398 -20.81 3.47 6.06
C ILE A 398 -21.32 3.32 7.48
N SER A 399 -22.49 3.89 7.75
CA SER A 399 -23.16 3.74 9.05
C SER A 399 -24.22 2.64 9.00
N GLU A 400 -24.62 2.14 10.19
CA GLU A 400 -25.72 1.19 10.36
C GLU A 400 -27.00 1.65 9.63
N GLU A 401 -27.35 2.95 9.72
CA GLU A 401 -28.50 3.51 9.04
C GLU A 401 -28.41 3.41 7.50
N MET A 402 -27.22 3.48 6.95
CA MET A 402 -27.01 3.35 5.49
C MET A 402 -27.23 1.92 5.01
N MET A 403 -26.97 0.95 5.87
CA MET A 403 -27.11 -0.48 5.57
C MET A 403 -28.53 -1.00 5.83
N ALA A 404 -29.33 -0.30 6.61
CA ALA A 404 -30.70 -0.73 6.91
C ALA A 404 -31.52 -1.00 5.62
N GLY A 405 -32.03 -2.21 5.51
CA GLY A 405 -32.80 -2.69 4.35
C GLY A 405 -31.99 -3.33 3.24
N LEU A 406 -30.70 -3.61 3.48
CA LEU A 406 -29.88 -4.42 2.58
C LEU A 406 -30.17 -5.91 2.83
N ASN A 407 -30.75 -6.59 1.88
CA ASN A 407 -30.97 -8.03 1.93
C ASN A 407 -29.73 -8.77 1.42
N GLN A 408 -28.72 -8.96 2.27
CA GLN A 408 -27.51 -9.77 2.03
C GLN A 408 -26.59 -9.32 0.88
N LYS A 409 -26.89 -8.18 0.23
CA LYS A 409 -26.14 -7.68 -0.91
C LYS A 409 -25.98 -6.17 -0.86
N MET A 410 -24.74 -5.70 -1.07
CA MET A 410 -24.41 -4.30 -1.20
C MET A 410 -23.56 -4.08 -2.46
N THR A 411 -24.06 -3.32 -3.42
CA THR A 411 -23.30 -2.90 -4.59
C THR A 411 -22.93 -1.43 -4.46
N LEU A 412 -21.63 -1.15 -4.32
CA LEU A 412 -21.11 0.21 -4.33
C LEU A 412 -20.88 0.67 -5.78
N GLU A 413 -21.42 1.81 -6.16
CA GLU A 413 -21.23 2.36 -7.50
C GLU A 413 -21.10 3.87 -7.53
N VAL A 414 -20.52 4.38 -8.62
CA VAL A 414 -20.37 5.81 -8.91
C VAL A 414 -21.39 6.18 -10.00
N ARG A 415 -22.27 7.15 -9.72
CA ARG A 415 -23.30 7.66 -10.65
C ARG A 415 -23.05 9.13 -10.97
N ARG A 416 -23.43 9.53 -12.20
CA ARG A 416 -23.53 10.94 -12.60
C ARG A 416 -24.88 11.51 -12.21
#